data_df104a6de25b37ed23d0f828c8e6b661
#
_entry.id   df104a6de25b37ed23d0f828c8e6b661
#
_cell.length_a   1.000
_cell.length_b   1.000
_cell.length_c   1.000
_cell.angle_alpha   90.00
_cell.angle_beta   90.00
_cell.angle_gamma   90.00
#
_symmetry.space_group_name_H-M   'P 1'
#
loop_
_entity.id
_entity.type
_entity.pdbx_description
1 polymer ?
#
loop_
_entity_poly.entity_id
_entity_poly.type
_entity_poly.pdbx_seq_one_letter_code
_entity_poly.pdbx_strand_id
1 'polypeptide(L)'
;MVILSHFKRPILNIKYFISLRSLLLFNRMKKILTIIFAVLFFGSLSAKANEELTIEKQLVGIVGAISGTVKTETRELKTGDKIYLNETILAGAGSGTQILLLDQSTFTIGEDSEVVMDTFIYDPATNDGKIVASVKQGSLKVISGLISKKNPDSLTVEVPEGTLGSRGTEFQTIVSRGKTDTLLIGPGKNNTLGMRPGAVLVGNNFGSTLLDNPYSITSIDQRQSSWSGKKDY
;
A
#
# COMPACT_ATOMS: atom_id res chain seq x y z
N MET A 1 -118.06 -2.45 11.46
CA MET A 1 -117.31 -3.23 12.39
C MET A 1 -115.93 -3.49 11.74
N VAL A 2 -114.93 -2.74 12.17
CA VAL A 2 -113.64 -2.58 11.52
C VAL A 2 -112.64 -3.38 12.28
N ILE A 3 -111.89 -4.24 11.63
CA ILE A 3 -110.71 -4.90 12.24
C ILE A 3 -109.48 -4.35 11.56
N LEU A 4 -108.66 -3.56 12.35
CA LEU A 4 -107.32 -3.12 11.99
C LEU A 4 -106.33 -4.31 12.16
N SER A 5 -105.71 -4.76 11.11
CA SER A 5 -104.60 -5.67 11.17
C SER A 5 -103.29 -4.91 11.33
N HIS A 6 -102.53 -5.17 12.38
CA HIS A 6 -101.21 -4.66 12.66
C HIS A 6 -100.16 -5.17 11.68
N PHE A 7 -99.54 -4.26 10.96
CA PHE A 7 -98.37 -4.54 10.13
C PHE A 7 -97.09 -4.24 10.94
N LYS A 8 -96.48 -5.28 11.50
CA LYS A 8 -95.20 -5.20 12.22
C LYS A 8 -94.06 -5.25 11.20
N ARG A 9 -93.41 -4.12 10.92
CA ARG A 9 -92.19 -4.05 10.12
C ARG A 9 -90.98 -4.66 10.92
N PRO A 10 -90.13 -5.54 10.35
CA PRO A 10 -88.93 -5.99 11.00
C PRO A 10 -87.92 -4.87 11.03
N ILE A 11 -87.54 -4.42 12.23
CA ILE A 11 -86.40 -3.51 12.44
C ILE A 11 -85.16 -4.35 12.13
N LEU A 12 -84.67 -4.29 10.91
CA LEU A 12 -83.44 -4.90 10.50
C LEU A 12 -82.28 -4.28 11.30
N ASN A 13 -81.55 -5.12 12.02
CA ASN A 13 -80.62 -4.78 13.08
C ASN A 13 -79.41 -4.01 12.53
N ILE A 14 -79.50 -2.68 12.44
CA ILE A 14 -78.44 -1.77 11.95
C ILE A 14 -77.12 -1.99 12.70
N LYS A 15 -77.17 -2.50 13.93
CA LYS A 15 -75.95 -2.84 14.71
C LYS A 15 -75.10 -3.92 14.08
N TYR A 16 -75.68 -4.91 13.42
CA TYR A 16 -74.92 -6.00 12.76
C TYR A 16 -74.29 -5.53 11.45
N PHE A 17 -74.91 -4.56 10.75
CA PHE A 17 -74.33 -4.03 9.49
C PHE A 17 -73.13 -3.10 9.73
N ILE A 18 -73.16 -2.37 10.85
CA ILE A 18 -72.01 -1.51 11.27
C ILE A 18 -70.86 -2.39 11.75
N SER A 19 -71.13 -3.49 12.49
CA SER A 19 -70.12 -4.44 12.99
C SER A 19 -69.37 -5.13 11.82
N LEU A 20 -70.10 -5.55 10.78
CA LEU A 20 -69.49 -6.22 9.61
C LEU A 20 -68.59 -5.29 8.79
N ARG A 21 -68.98 -4.04 8.61
CA ARG A 21 -68.15 -3.02 7.94
C ARG A 21 -66.90 -2.69 8.74
N SER A 22 -67.03 -2.54 10.03
CA SER A 22 -65.85 -2.22 10.90
C SER A 22 -64.86 -3.39 10.93
N LEU A 23 -65.34 -4.66 10.90
CA LEU A 23 -64.50 -5.84 10.85
C LEU A 23 -63.73 -5.99 9.50
N LEU A 24 -64.39 -5.65 8.41
CA LEU A 24 -63.78 -5.64 7.07
C LEU A 24 -62.75 -4.55 6.94
N LEU A 25 -63.01 -3.34 7.47
CA LEU A 25 -62.04 -2.22 7.46
C LEU A 25 -60.87 -2.54 8.36
N PHE A 26 -61.08 -3.16 9.51
CA PHE A 26 -60.02 -3.56 10.44
C PHE A 26 -59.07 -4.61 9.82
N ASN A 27 -59.65 -5.60 9.10
CA ASN A 27 -58.85 -6.59 8.36
C ASN A 27 -58.08 -6.02 7.18
N ARG A 28 -58.64 -5.00 6.47
CA ARG A 28 -57.92 -4.27 5.43
C ARG A 28 -56.79 -3.43 6.00
N MET A 29 -57.03 -2.74 7.10
CA MET A 29 -55.97 -1.98 7.81
C MET A 29 -54.83 -2.88 8.30
N LYS A 30 -55.12 -4.04 8.86
CA LYS A 30 -54.09 -5.03 9.26
C LYS A 30 -53.23 -5.45 8.07
N LYS A 31 -53.82 -5.78 6.93
CA LYS A 31 -53.10 -6.16 5.71
C LYS A 31 -52.23 -5.02 5.18
N ILE A 32 -52.70 -3.79 5.18
CA ILE A 32 -51.95 -2.61 4.75
C ILE A 32 -50.78 -2.36 5.71
N LEU A 33 -51.01 -2.46 7.01
CA LEU A 33 -49.96 -2.28 8.03
C LEU A 33 -48.86 -3.36 7.92
N THR A 34 -49.25 -4.62 7.63
CA THR A 34 -48.31 -5.73 7.41
C THR A 34 -47.48 -5.51 6.14
N ILE A 35 -48.07 -4.98 5.06
CA ILE A 35 -47.35 -4.67 3.82
C ILE A 35 -46.38 -3.50 4.04
N ILE A 36 -46.80 -2.44 4.74
CA ILE A 36 -45.93 -1.31 5.08
C ILE A 36 -44.77 -1.77 5.95
N PHE A 37 -45.02 -2.63 6.95
CA PHE A 37 -43.98 -3.18 7.80
C PHE A 37 -42.99 -4.06 7.02
N ALA A 38 -43.51 -4.88 6.09
CA ALA A 38 -42.66 -5.70 5.21
C ALA A 38 -41.80 -4.84 4.27
N VAL A 39 -42.36 -3.75 3.68
CA VAL A 39 -41.61 -2.83 2.82
C VAL A 39 -40.53 -2.06 3.61
N LEU A 40 -40.82 -1.63 4.84
CA LEU A 40 -39.86 -0.96 5.71
C LEU A 40 -38.77 -1.94 6.19
N PHE A 41 -39.11 -3.19 6.46
CA PHE A 41 -38.17 -4.21 6.90
C PHE A 41 -37.25 -4.68 5.74
N PHE A 42 -37.79 -4.89 4.54
CA PHE A 42 -36.97 -5.23 3.36
C PHE A 42 -36.21 -4.03 2.79
N GLY A 43 -36.72 -2.80 2.93
CA GLY A 43 -36.02 -1.59 2.51
C GLY A 43 -34.73 -1.33 3.35
N SER A 44 -34.72 -1.74 4.61
CA SER A 44 -33.52 -1.59 5.47
C SER A 44 -32.44 -2.67 5.24
N LEU A 45 -32.77 -3.78 4.57
CA LEU A 45 -31.79 -4.83 4.24
C LEU A 45 -30.96 -4.50 2.99
N SER A 46 -31.46 -3.64 2.11
CA SER A 46 -30.78 -3.29 0.85
C SER A 46 -29.74 -2.14 0.99
N ALA A 47 -29.65 -1.48 2.15
CA ALA A 47 -28.75 -0.34 2.37
C ALA A 47 -27.35 -0.72 2.88
N LYS A 48 -27.04 -2.01 3.04
CA LYS A 48 -25.71 -2.46 3.54
C LYS A 48 -24.84 -3.16 2.50
N ALA A 49 -25.13 -3.09 1.23
CA ALA A 49 -24.42 -3.83 0.18
C ALA A 49 -23.47 -2.99 -0.68
N ASN A 50 -23.09 -1.79 -0.27
CA ASN A 50 -22.06 -0.99 -0.94
C ASN A 50 -21.10 -0.37 0.10
N GLU A 51 -20.55 -1.19 0.97
CA GLU A 51 -19.23 -0.89 1.53
C GLU A 51 -18.24 -1.28 0.42
N GLU A 52 -17.99 -0.33 -0.48
CA GLU A 52 -16.86 -0.37 -1.39
C GLU A 52 -15.63 -0.57 -0.52
N LEU A 53 -15.00 -1.73 -0.64
CA LEU A 53 -13.75 -2.05 0.06
C LEU A 53 -12.70 -1.09 -0.51
N THR A 54 -12.68 0.14 -0.01
CA THR A 54 -11.57 1.06 -0.25
C THR A 54 -10.36 0.42 0.41
N ILE A 55 -9.57 -0.30 -0.38
CA ILE A 55 -8.25 -0.74 0.03
C ILE A 55 -7.49 0.55 0.32
N GLU A 56 -7.36 0.87 1.61
CA GLU A 56 -6.60 2.03 2.05
C GLU A 56 -5.15 1.79 1.63
N LYS A 57 -4.71 2.54 0.61
CA LYS A 57 -3.34 2.43 0.10
C LYS A 57 -2.37 2.90 1.18
N GLN A 58 -1.49 2.03 1.62
CA GLN A 58 -0.48 2.37 2.63
C GLN A 58 0.51 3.38 2.07
N LEU A 59 0.60 4.56 2.70
CA LEU A 59 1.57 5.58 2.37
C LEU A 59 2.98 5.12 2.77
N VAL A 60 3.94 5.25 1.85
CA VAL A 60 5.35 4.89 2.05
C VAL A 60 6.24 6.13 2.13
N GLY A 61 5.94 7.15 1.32
CA GLY A 61 6.76 8.35 1.24
C GLY A 61 6.17 9.38 0.28
N ILE A 62 6.97 10.38 -0.03
CA ILE A 62 6.65 11.47 -0.94
C ILE A 62 7.76 11.69 -1.97
N VAL A 63 7.39 12.16 -3.14
CA VAL A 63 8.34 12.62 -4.17
C VAL A 63 8.96 13.93 -3.74
N GLY A 64 10.27 13.93 -3.45
CA GLY A 64 11.02 15.12 -3.04
C GLY A 64 11.47 15.97 -4.22
N ALA A 65 11.92 15.32 -5.29
CA ALA A 65 12.37 15.97 -6.51
C ALA A 65 12.16 15.08 -7.74
N ILE A 66 11.97 15.69 -8.90
CA ILE A 66 11.84 15.02 -10.20
C ILE A 66 12.63 15.76 -11.27
N SER A 67 13.21 15.00 -12.17
CA SER A 67 13.80 15.49 -13.43
C SER A 67 13.32 14.61 -14.57
N GLY A 68 12.88 15.20 -15.66
CA GLY A 68 12.33 14.45 -16.80
C GLY A 68 10.96 13.83 -16.53
N THR A 69 10.69 12.68 -17.13
CA THR A 69 9.40 11.97 -17.03
C THR A 69 9.52 10.76 -16.10
N VAL A 70 8.82 10.81 -15.00
CA VAL A 70 8.70 9.70 -14.04
C VAL A 70 7.22 9.43 -13.80
N LYS A 71 6.84 8.16 -13.80
CA LYS A 71 5.44 7.74 -13.65
C LYS A 71 5.31 6.48 -12.80
N THR A 72 4.11 6.24 -12.32
CA THR A 72 3.67 4.92 -11.88
C THR A 72 2.90 4.23 -13.01
N GLU A 73 2.39 3.05 -12.77
CA GLU A 73 1.51 2.35 -13.73
C GLU A 73 0.23 3.14 -14.05
N THR A 74 -0.22 4.01 -13.15
CA THR A 74 -1.52 4.69 -13.24
C THR A 74 -1.45 6.21 -13.42
N ARG A 75 -0.29 6.83 -13.15
CA ARG A 75 -0.16 8.30 -13.18
C ARG A 75 1.27 8.77 -13.42
N GLU A 76 1.42 9.93 -14.00
CA GLU A 76 2.68 10.68 -14.00
C GLU A 76 2.89 11.32 -12.63
N LEU A 77 4.15 11.29 -12.14
CA LEU A 77 4.52 11.81 -10.83
C LEU A 77 4.99 13.26 -10.91
N LYS A 78 4.72 13.99 -9.83
CA LYS A 78 5.20 15.37 -9.61
C LYS A 78 5.81 15.48 -8.22
N THR A 79 6.65 16.48 -8.01
CA THR A 79 7.17 16.82 -6.67
C THR A 79 6.03 17.05 -5.70
N GLY A 80 6.11 16.42 -4.53
CA GLY A 80 5.07 16.41 -3.49
C GLY A 80 4.05 15.30 -3.59
N ASP A 81 4.03 14.51 -4.68
CA ASP A 81 3.11 13.38 -4.81
C ASP A 81 3.41 12.28 -3.79
N LYS A 82 2.36 11.65 -3.30
CA LYS A 82 2.45 10.52 -2.37
C LYS A 82 2.82 9.25 -3.12
N ILE A 83 3.68 8.45 -2.53
CA ILE A 83 4.04 7.11 -3.01
C ILE A 83 3.45 6.09 -2.05
N TYR A 84 2.82 5.07 -2.60
CA TYR A 84 2.13 4.02 -1.86
C TYR A 84 2.83 2.67 -2.03
N LEU A 85 2.55 1.78 -1.08
CA LEU A 85 3.03 0.41 -1.12
C LEU A 85 2.56 -0.29 -2.41
N ASN A 86 3.44 -1.12 -2.99
CA ASN A 86 3.25 -1.85 -4.23
C ASN A 86 3.10 -0.96 -5.49
N GLU A 87 3.38 0.36 -5.42
CA GLU A 87 3.49 1.17 -6.63
C GLU A 87 4.82 0.91 -7.33
N THR A 88 4.76 0.64 -8.63
CA THR A 88 5.93 0.56 -9.50
C THR A 88 6.28 1.98 -9.97
N ILE A 89 7.52 2.39 -9.77
CA ILE A 89 8.05 3.69 -10.19
C ILE A 89 8.91 3.48 -11.42
N LEU A 90 8.54 4.14 -12.50
CA LEU A 90 9.18 4.06 -13.81
C LEU A 90 9.81 5.41 -14.15
N ALA A 91 11.13 5.46 -14.23
CA ALA A 91 11.88 6.62 -14.72
C ALA A 91 12.30 6.36 -16.17
N GLY A 92 11.98 7.28 -17.09
CA GLY A 92 12.37 7.20 -18.48
C GLY A 92 13.84 7.60 -18.71
N ALA A 93 14.26 7.57 -19.98
CA ALA A 93 15.59 8.03 -20.39
C ALA A 93 15.83 9.49 -19.99
N GLY A 94 17.02 9.79 -19.45
CA GLY A 94 17.39 11.12 -18.96
C GLY A 94 16.54 11.62 -17.78
N SER A 95 15.79 10.74 -17.13
CA SER A 95 14.85 11.09 -16.06
C SER A 95 15.30 10.51 -14.73
N GLY A 96 14.78 11.07 -13.64
CA GLY A 96 15.04 10.55 -12.31
C GLY A 96 14.18 11.21 -11.25
N THR A 97 14.11 10.57 -10.08
CA THR A 97 13.33 11.08 -8.96
C THR A 97 13.99 10.76 -7.63
N GLN A 98 13.74 11.62 -6.66
CA GLN A 98 14.08 11.39 -5.26
C GLN A 98 12.79 11.18 -4.46
N ILE A 99 12.73 10.09 -3.71
CA ILE A 99 11.61 9.74 -2.83
C ILE A 99 12.09 9.81 -1.39
N LEU A 100 11.37 10.56 -0.58
CA LEU A 100 11.59 10.66 0.86
C LEU A 100 10.61 9.73 1.56
N LEU A 101 11.12 8.67 2.19
CA LEU A 101 10.31 7.70 2.91
C LEU A 101 9.96 8.22 4.32
N LEU A 102 8.91 7.67 4.92
CA LEU A 102 8.43 8.09 6.24
C LEU A 102 9.43 7.83 7.37
N ASP A 103 10.34 6.87 7.20
CA ASP A 103 11.44 6.59 8.15
C ASP A 103 12.70 7.47 7.91
N GLN A 104 12.58 8.50 7.07
CA GLN A 104 13.66 9.38 6.65
C GLN A 104 14.72 8.73 5.75
N SER A 105 14.49 7.53 5.24
CA SER A 105 15.28 7.00 4.14
C SER A 105 15.05 7.82 2.87
N THR A 106 16.09 7.96 2.07
CA THR A 106 16.01 8.63 0.77
C THR A 106 16.36 7.66 -0.34
N PHE A 107 15.45 7.50 -1.30
CA PHE A 107 15.67 6.70 -2.50
C PHE A 107 15.79 7.64 -3.70
N THR A 108 16.93 7.60 -4.38
CA THR A 108 17.13 8.31 -5.64
C THR A 108 17.15 7.30 -6.77
N ILE A 109 16.17 7.37 -7.65
CA ILE A 109 15.95 6.49 -8.80
C ILE A 109 16.46 7.22 -10.02
N GLY A 110 17.36 6.59 -10.77
CA GLY A 110 17.97 7.16 -11.98
C GLY A 110 17.19 6.84 -13.25
N GLU A 111 17.77 7.15 -14.38
CA GLU A 111 17.18 6.92 -15.69
C GLU A 111 17.00 5.43 -16.02
N ASP A 112 16.06 5.15 -16.91
CA ASP A 112 15.71 3.80 -17.39
C ASP A 112 15.50 2.78 -16.25
N SER A 113 14.95 3.27 -15.13
CA SER A 113 14.78 2.48 -13.90
C SER A 113 13.35 2.05 -13.69
N GLU A 114 13.22 0.84 -13.13
CA GLU A 114 11.98 0.26 -12.64
C GLU A 114 12.17 -0.20 -11.20
N VAL A 115 11.48 0.44 -10.26
CA VAL A 115 11.60 0.20 -8.82
C VAL A 115 10.22 0.03 -8.19
N VAL A 116 10.07 -1.01 -7.35
CA VAL A 116 8.83 -1.30 -6.62
C VAL A 116 9.10 -1.23 -5.13
N MET A 117 8.15 -0.68 -4.37
CA MET A 117 8.16 -0.68 -2.90
C MET A 117 7.33 -1.87 -2.39
N ASP A 118 7.97 -3.02 -2.15
CA ASP A 118 7.28 -4.29 -1.86
C ASP A 118 6.85 -4.41 -0.39
N THR A 119 7.64 -3.85 0.54
CA THR A 119 7.33 -3.86 1.97
C THR A 119 7.74 -2.53 2.60
N PHE A 120 6.84 -1.97 3.36
CA PHE A 120 7.13 -0.82 4.21
C PHE A 120 6.36 -0.95 5.52
N ILE A 121 7.05 -1.32 6.57
CA ILE A 121 6.53 -1.37 7.94
C ILE A 121 7.35 -0.37 8.74
N TYR A 122 6.72 0.54 9.45
CA TYR A 122 7.40 1.55 10.25
C TYR A 122 6.57 1.96 11.46
N ASP A 123 7.16 1.84 12.63
CA ASP A 123 6.64 2.38 13.86
C ASP A 123 7.45 3.64 14.25
N PRO A 124 6.87 4.85 14.12
CA PRO A 124 7.58 6.09 14.43
C PRO A 124 7.88 6.27 15.93
N ALA A 125 7.19 5.56 16.82
CA ALA A 125 7.46 5.66 18.27
C ALA A 125 8.73 4.91 18.66
N THR A 126 9.01 3.80 18.00
CA THR A 126 10.15 2.94 18.31
C THR A 126 11.25 2.97 17.25
N ASN A 127 10.97 3.48 16.05
CA ASN A 127 11.79 3.37 14.83
C ASN A 127 12.03 1.92 14.39
N ASP A 128 11.20 0.98 14.84
CA ASP A 128 11.22 -0.38 14.34
C ASP A 128 10.51 -0.47 13.01
N GLY A 129 10.95 -1.40 12.18
CA GLY A 129 10.30 -1.59 10.89
C GLY A 129 11.09 -2.48 9.95
N LYS A 130 10.57 -2.53 8.71
CA LYS A 130 11.19 -3.24 7.60
C LYS A 130 10.88 -2.54 6.29
N ILE A 131 11.89 -2.42 5.44
CA ILE A 131 11.77 -1.91 4.08
C ILE A 131 12.28 -2.99 3.13
N VAL A 132 11.49 -3.32 2.12
CA VAL A 132 11.92 -4.13 0.96
C VAL A 132 11.54 -3.37 -0.29
N ALA A 133 12.52 -3.14 -1.15
CA ALA A 133 12.32 -2.55 -2.47
C ALA A 133 12.94 -3.46 -3.53
N SER A 134 12.26 -3.64 -4.66
CA SER A 134 12.78 -4.38 -5.81
C SER A 134 13.23 -3.40 -6.88
N VAL A 135 14.44 -3.59 -7.38
CA VAL A 135 14.95 -2.91 -8.58
C VAL A 135 15.01 -3.91 -9.71
N LYS A 136 14.14 -3.76 -10.70
CA LYS A 136 14.08 -4.67 -11.85
C LYS A 136 15.13 -4.33 -12.89
N GLN A 137 15.40 -3.04 -13.07
CA GLN A 137 16.44 -2.49 -13.96
C GLN A 137 16.77 -1.05 -13.57
N GLY A 138 17.89 -0.54 -14.08
CA GLY A 138 18.33 0.85 -13.90
C GLY A 138 19.11 1.04 -12.61
N SER A 139 19.01 2.19 -11.97
CA SER A 139 19.79 2.53 -10.79
C SER A 139 18.97 3.01 -9.62
N LEU A 140 19.38 2.59 -8.43
CA LEU A 140 18.83 3.05 -7.16
C LEU A 140 19.98 3.44 -6.22
N LYS A 141 19.96 4.67 -5.74
CA LYS A 141 20.81 5.14 -4.64
C LYS A 141 19.96 5.25 -3.39
N VAL A 142 20.45 4.70 -2.29
CA VAL A 142 19.78 4.66 -1.00
C VAL A 142 20.62 5.38 0.04
N ILE A 143 19.97 6.29 0.77
CA ILE A 143 20.47 6.83 2.03
C ILE A 143 19.59 6.25 3.14
N SER A 144 20.16 5.46 4.03
CA SER A 144 19.42 4.75 5.05
C SER A 144 18.87 5.69 6.13
N GLY A 145 17.60 5.52 6.46
CA GLY A 145 16.88 6.24 7.49
C GLY A 145 16.93 5.59 8.88
N LEU A 146 15.85 5.80 9.64
CA LEU A 146 15.78 5.43 11.06
C LEU A 146 15.68 3.91 11.26
N ILE A 147 14.94 3.20 10.40
CA ILE A 147 14.76 1.74 10.48
C ILE A 147 16.11 1.03 10.40
N SER A 148 16.86 1.27 9.33
CA SER A 148 18.12 0.59 9.07
C SER A 148 19.24 1.04 10.03
N LYS A 149 19.19 2.28 10.53
CA LYS A 149 20.11 2.76 11.57
C LYS A 149 19.88 2.07 12.91
N LYS A 150 18.63 1.72 13.23
CA LYS A 150 18.30 1.01 14.47
C LYS A 150 18.58 -0.48 14.34
N ASN A 151 18.04 -1.11 13.31
CA ASN A 151 18.11 -2.56 13.08
C ASN A 151 18.84 -2.84 11.78
N PRO A 152 20.10 -3.29 11.83
CA PRO A 152 20.84 -3.72 10.64
C PRO A 152 20.07 -4.75 9.84
N ASP A 153 20.19 -4.70 8.50
CA ASP A 153 19.53 -5.60 7.54
C ASP A 153 17.99 -5.48 7.48
N SER A 154 17.40 -4.50 8.17
CA SER A 154 15.94 -4.21 8.06
C SER A 154 15.57 -3.45 6.79
N LEU A 155 16.53 -2.93 6.04
CA LEU A 155 16.36 -2.39 4.70
C LEU A 155 17.03 -3.32 3.71
N THR A 156 16.23 -3.92 2.85
CA THR A 156 16.68 -4.84 1.80
C THR A 156 16.31 -4.30 0.43
N VAL A 157 17.23 -4.37 -0.51
CA VAL A 157 16.97 -4.14 -1.93
C VAL A 157 17.11 -5.48 -2.66
N GLU A 158 16.05 -5.90 -3.32
CA GLU A 158 16.01 -7.08 -4.15
C GLU A 158 16.33 -6.71 -5.59
N VAL A 159 17.18 -7.48 -6.22
CA VAL A 159 17.59 -7.33 -7.62
C VAL A 159 17.48 -8.68 -8.33
N PRO A 160 17.43 -8.75 -9.66
CA PRO A 160 17.30 -10.03 -10.38
C PRO A 160 18.40 -11.03 -10.06
N GLU A 161 19.60 -10.55 -9.73
CA GLU A 161 20.78 -11.38 -9.45
C GLU A 161 20.95 -11.76 -7.97
N GLY A 162 20.20 -11.10 -7.04
CA GLY A 162 20.35 -11.37 -5.60
C GLY A 162 19.72 -10.33 -4.70
N THR A 163 20.31 -10.11 -3.53
CA THR A 163 19.80 -9.20 -2.50
C THR A 163 20.90 -8.33 -1.91
N LEU A 164 20.52 -7.12 -1.49
CA LEU A 164 21.39 -6.16 -0.80
C LEU A 164 20.76 -5.79 0.55
N GLY A 165 21.43 -6.15 1.65
CA GLY A 165 21.01 -5.78 3.01
C GLY A 165 21.79 -4.55 3.50
N SER A 166 21.08 -3.44 3.80
CA SER A 166 21.72 -2.22 4.29
C SER A 166 21.84 -2.18 5.81
N ARG A 167 23.00 -1.76 6.29
CA ARG A 167 23.33 -1.58 7.71
C ARG A 167 23.59 -0.12 8.04
N GLY A 168 22.64 0.76 7.71
CA GLY A 168 22.70 2.17 8.08
C GLY A 168 23.73 2.98 7.31
N THR A 169 23.74 2.91 6.00
CA THR A 169 24.73 3.53 5.13
C THR A 169 24.12 4.19 3.90
N GLU A 170 24.95 4.82 3.11
CA GLU A 170 24.64 5.30 1.76
C GLU A 170 25.30 4.38 0.74
N PHE A 171 24.50 3.87 -0.21
CA PHE A 171 24.99 3.02 -1.28
C PHE A 171 24.20 3.25 -2.57
N GLN A 172 24.79 2.83 -3.68
CA GLN A 172 24.17 2.85 -4.98
C GLN A 172 24.26 1.47 -5.63
N THR A 173 23.17 1.04 -6.26
CA THR A 173 23.15 -0.15 -7.07
C THR A 173 22.74 0.17 -8.50
N ILE A 174 23.33 -0.53 -9.47
CA ILE A 174 23.01 -0.43 -10.90
C ILE A 174 22.70 -1.84 -11.38
N VAL A 175 21.46 -2.03 -11.81
CA VAL A 175 20.95 -3.28 -12.36
C VAL A 175 20.97 -3.19 -13.89
N SER A 176 21.79 -3.97 -14.50
CA SER A 176 21.89 -4.10 -15.95
C SER A 176 21.71 -5.57 -16.35
N ARG A 177 21.64 -5.87 -17.64
CA ARG A 177 21.33 -7.21 -18.12
C ARG A 177 22.20 -8.32 -17.48
N GLY A 178 21.61 -9.09 -16.57
CA GLY A 178 22.22 -10.25 -15.92
C GLY A 178 23.31 -9.92 -14.91
N LYS A 179 23.48 -8.66 -14.52
CA LYS A 179 24.51 -8.19 -13.61
C LYS A 179 24.01 -7.03 -12.75
N THR A 180 24.33 -7.08 -11.48
CA THR A 180 24.12 -5.96 -10.53
C THR A 180 25.46 -5.52 -9.95
N ASP A 181 25.77 -4.24 -10.12
CA ASP A 181 26.92 -3.59 -9.50
C ASP A 181 26.44 -2.79 -8.28
N THR A 182 27.15 -2.91 -7.14
CA THR A 182 26.83 -2.19 -5.91
C THR A 182 28.05 -1.48 -5.37
N LEU A 183 27.90 -0.17 -5.14
CA LEU A 183 28.94 0.71 -4.56
C LEU A 183 28.49 1.14 -3.17
N LEU A 184 29.32 0.91 -2.15
CA LEU A 184 29.19 1.54 -0.86
C LEU A 184 29.77 2.96 -0.94
N ILE A 185 28.95 3.98 -0.67
CA ILE A 185 29.39 5.36 -0.63
C ILE A 185 29.91 5.70 0.78
N GLY A 186 29.17 5.34 1.81
CA GLY A 186 29.58 5.49 3.22
C GLY A 186 28.44 5.98 4.15
N PRO A 187 28.71 6.21 5.42
CA PRO A 187 29.96 5.91 6.10
C PRO A 187 30.22 4.41 6.22
N GLY A 188 31.48 4.01 6.10
CA GLY A 188 31.92 2.64 6.39
C GLY A 188 32.71 2.56 7.69
N LYS A 189 33.39 1.43 7.91
CA LYS A 189 34.35 1.30 9.01
C LYS A 189 35.52 2.30 8.84
N ASN A 190 36.15 2.67 9.92
CA ASN A 190 37.30 3.61 9.96
C ASN A 190 36.94 5.03 9.43
N ASN A 191 35.67 5.46 9.50
CA ASN A 191 35.36 6.84 9.16
C ASN A 191 35.89 7.78 10.25
N THR A 192 36.47 8.92 9.84
CA THR A 192 37.08 9.93 10.73
C THR A 192 36.07 10.92 11.29
N LEU A 193 34.78 10.84 10.88
CA LEU A 193 33.73 11.78 11.26
C LEU A 193 32.97 11.36 12.52
N GLY A 194 33.37 10.25 13.17
CA GLY A 194 32.69 9.72 14.34
C GLY A 194 31.27 9.20 14.06
N MET A 195 30.94 8.98 12.82
CA MET A 195 29.64 8.43 12.42
C MET A 195 29.60 6.93 12.71
N ARG A 196 28.40 6.40 13.02
CA ARG A 196 28.23 4.96 13.16
C ARG A 196 28.63 4.27 11.85
N PRO A 197 29.53 3.27 11.89
CA PRO A 197 29.88 2.52 10.69
C PRO A 197 28.66 1.86 10.07
N GLY A 198 28.53 1.98 8.76
CA GLY A 198 27.54 1.29 7.98
C GLY A 198 28.18 0.27 7.04
N ALA A 199 27.39 -0.58 6.47
CA ALA A 199 27.81 -1.59 5.51
C ALA A 199 26.66 -2.01 4.61
N VAL A 200 26.98 -2.69 3.49
CA VAL A 200 26.00 -3.36 2.64
C VAL A 200 26.44 -4.81 2.44
N LEU A 201 25.54 -5.74 2.78
CA LEU A 201 25.73 -7.16 2.49
C LEU A 201 25.10 -7.43 1.13
N VAL A 202 25.91 -7.79 0.14
CA VAL A 202 25.47 -8.13 -1.22
C VAL A 202 25.64 -9.62 -1.43
N GLY A 203 24.58 -10.32 -1.81
CA GLY A 203 24.65 -11.76 -1.95
C GLY A 203 23.57 -12.37 -2.85
N ASN A 204 23.83 -13.62 -3.22
CA ASN A 204 22.91 -14.49 -3.94
C ASN A 204 23.05 -15.94 -3.44
N ASN A 205 22.45 -16.90 -4.15
CA ASN A 205 22.50 -18.32 -3.79
C ASN A 205 23.92 -18.94 -3.84
N PHE A 206 24.91 -18.26 -4.42
CA PHE A 206 26.27 -18.74 -4.59
C PHE A 206 27.25 -18.17 -3.55
N GLY A 207 26.88 -17.08 -2.88
CA GLY A 207 27.68 -16.45 -1.84
C GLY A 207 27.31 -15.01 -1.56
N SER A 208 28.04 -14.41 -0.62
CA SER A 208 27.84 -13.01 -0.23
C SER A 208 29.15 -12.28 0.01
N THR A 209 29.14 -10.97 -0.19
CA THR A 209 30.22 -10.04 0.09
C THR A 209 29.73 -8.90 0.98
N LEU A 210 30.45 -8.59 2.04
CA LEU A 210 30.19 -7.44 2.88
C LEU A 210 31.03 -6.26 2.37
N LEU A 211 30.36 -5.21 1.92
CA LEU A 211 30.98 -3.90 1.64
C LEU A 211 30.93 -3.08 2.93
N ASP A 212 32.05 -2.83 3.55
CA ASP A 212 32.20 -2.07 4.80
C ASP A 212 33.26 -0.94 4.74
N ASN A 213 33.96 -0.84 3.60
CA ASN A 213 34.86 0.29 3.32
C ASN A 213 34.19 1.26 2.34
N PRO A 214 34.26 2.58 2.59
CA PRO A 214 33.75 3.58 1.64
C PRO A 214 34.38 3.37 0.25
N TYR A 215 33.57 3.60 -0.77
CA TYR A 215 33.93 3.47 -2.19
C TYR A 215 34.33 2.06 -2.63
N SER A 216 34.05 1.03 -1.81
CA SER A 216 34.18 -0.36 -2.26
C SER A 216 33.00 -0.72 -3.17
N ILE A 217 33.30 -1.55 -4.18
CA ILE A 217 32.32 -2.01 -5.16
C ILE A 217 32.34 -3.54 -5.23
N THR A 218 31.18 -4.13 -5.46
CA THR A 218 31.04 -5.55 -5.79
C THR A 218 30.04 -5.74 -6.93
N SER A 219 30.19 -6.86 -7.63
CA SER A 219 29.27 -7.26 -8.70
C SER A 219 28.72 -8.63 -8.40
N ILE A 220 27.44 -8.84 -8.65
CA ILE A 220 26.80 -10.15 -8.68
C ILE A 220 26.19 -10.41 -10.05
N ASP A 221 26.25 -11.65 -10.51
CA ASP A 221 25.55 -12.13 -11.68
C ASP A 221 24.77 -13.41 -11.35
N GLN A 222 23.98 -13.90 -12.29
CA GLN A 222 23.13 -15.08 -12.07
C GLN A 222 23.91 -16.38 -11.89
N ARG A 223 25.23 -16.39 -12.15
CA ARG A 223 26.06 -17.62 -12.25
C ARG A 223 27.29 -17.61 -11.32
N GLN A 224 27.60 -16.48 -10.69
CA GLN A 224 28.80 -16.34 -9.87
C GLN A 224 28.48 -15.77 -8.48
N SER A 225 29.31 -16.17 -7.49
CA SER A 225 29.40 -15.50 -6.19
C SER A 225 29.88 -14.08 -6.40
N SER A 226 29.49 -13.18 -5.48
CA SER A 226 29.95 -11.80 -5.45
C SER A 226 31.49 -11.72 -5.44
N TRP A 227 32.07 -10.95 -6.37
CA TRP A 227 33.49 -10.67 -6.41
C TRP A 227 33.74 -9.24 -5.89
N SER A 228 34.61 -9.08 -4.88
CA SER A 228 35.03 -7.78 -4.42
C SER A 228 36.38 -7.43 -5.03
N GLY A 229 36.39 -6.57 -6.02
CA GLY A 229 37.60 -5.95 -6.55
C GLY A 229 37.92 -4.71 -5.72
N LYS A 230 38.98 -4.76 -4.90
CA LYS A 230 39.59 -3.56 -4.35
C LYS A 230 40.31 -2.86 -5.50
N LYS A 231 39.78 -1.77 -6.02
CA LYS A 231 40.59 -0.84 -6.83
C LYS A 231 41.29 0.09 -5.84
N ASP A 232 42.54 -0.20 -5.55
CA ASP A 232 43.44 0.76 -4.92
C ASP A 232 43.73 1.87 -5.95
N TYR A 233 43.23 3.06 -5.70
CA TYR A 233 43.62 4.30 -6.37
C TYR A 233 44.52 5.10 -5.46
#